data_2af196d94b1bed70fb9d9c65106d7809
#
_entry.id   2af196d94b1bed70fb9d9c65106d7809
#
_cell.length_a   1.000
_cell.length_b   1.000
_cell.length_c   1.000
_cell.angle_alpha   90.00
_cell.angle_beta   90.00
_cell.angle_gamma   90.00
#
_symmetry.space_group_name_H-M   'P 1'
#
loop_
_entity.id
_entity.type
_entity.pdbx_description
1 polymer ?
#
loop_
_entity_poly.entity_id
_entity_poly.type
_entity_poly.pdbx_seq_one_letter_code
_entity_poly.pdbx_strand_id
1 'polypeptide(L)'
;MSIGKKLYFGVVAVFLLFAASFIVFQHEREKTYKIDVLDTKLQDYNERMAEVLELNRNMSESSIDRYVRTHYEPDLRVTLIDMKGKVFYDNKFKNYAAFENHLGRDEIREALKNGSGYDIDRKSSTLGQSFFYSATSFPSQHFIIRSALPYNTSLARMLQTDQHYVWFSLVAMLLLTLLLYRFTHRLGMNIQKLRTFANRADHNESLETEDLVAFPNDELGEIAEKIIKIYKRLQHTKQEQNILKRQLTQNIAHELKTPVASIMGYMETILDNPKIDEKMKEQFLQRCYAQAQRLTSLLRDISTLNRLDDASEMLTDFDDIDIVQLIDNIQRETALQMEENRMNFVCSLPESVKIRGNQSLIYSVFRNLTDNAIAYAGQGTTIALNAEDEGDKWHFTFSDNGVGVPHEHLARLFERFYRVDKGRSRKMGGTGLGLAIVKNAVLLHGGTISVRNGDNGGLVFDFTLKK
;
A
#
# COMPACT_ATOMS: atom_id res chain seq x y z
N MET A 1 16.36 -9.95 -17.04
CA MET A 1 16.84 -8.63 -16.54
C MET A 1 15.96 -8.19 -15.38
N SER A 2 16.56 -7.78 -14.26
CA SER A 2 15.78 -7.22 -13.12
C SER A 2 15.12 -5.91 -13.51
N ILE A 3 14.01 -5.57 -12.81
CA ILE A 3 13.25 -4.33 -13.04
C ILE A 3 14.16 -3.10 -12.93
N GLY A 4 15.07 -3.07 -11.94
CA GLY A 4 16.04 -2.00 -11.78
C GLY A 4 16.98 -1.82 -12.99
N LYS A 5 17.45 -2.93 -13.60
CA LYS A 5 18.27 -2.85 -14.82
C LYS A 5 17.48 -2.32 -16.02
N LYS A 6 16.21 -2.74 -16.21
CA LYS A 6 15.37 -2.21 -17.29
C LYS A 6 15.12 -0.72 -17.12
N LEU A 7 14.79 -0.28 -15.91
CA LEU A 7 14.58 1.14 -15.59
C LEU A 7 15.85 1.96 -15.84
N TYR A 8 17.00 1.48 -15.34
CA TYR A 8 18.30 2.14 -15.56
C TYR A 8 18.59 2.36 -17.04
N PHE A 9 18.54 1.30 -17.86
CA PHE A 9 18.83 1.42 -19.30
C PHE A 9 17.79 2.29 -20.02
N GLY A 10 16.52 2.22 -19.67
CA GLY A 10 15.49 3.06 -20.26
C GLY A 10 15.73 4.55 -19.99
N VAL A 11 16.01 4.92 -18.74
CA VAL A 11 16.27 6.31 -18.36
C VAL A 11 17.58 6.82 -18.98
N VAL A 12 18.65 6.02 -18.96
CA VAL A 12 19.94 6.38 -19.59
C VAL A 12 19.74 6.65 -21.10
N ALA A 13 18.98 5.82 -21.82
CA ALA A 13 18.69 6.02 -23.23
C ALA A 13 17.97 7.35 -23.50
N VAL A 14 16.99 7.73 -22.68
CA VAL A 14 16.28 9.01 -22.79
C VAL A 14 17.23 10.18 -22.55
N PHE A 15 18.10 10.09 -21.55
CA PHE A 15 19.09 11.15 -21.29
C PHE A 15 20.14 11.28 -22.39
N LEU A 16 20.57 10.17 -23.00
CA LEU A 16 21.45 10.20 -24.16
C LEU A 16 20.83 10.94 -25.35
N LEU A 17 19.57 10.63 -25.66
CA LEU A 17 18.82 11.32 -26.71
C LEU A 17 18.68 12.82 -26.44
N PHE A 18 18.34 13.17 -25.19
CA PHE A 18 18.22 14.57 -24.78
C PHE A 18 19.56 15.30 -24.88
N ALA A 19 20.66 14.72 -24.41
CA ALA A 19 22.00 15.30 -24.47
C ALA A 19 22.43 15.52 -25.92
N ALA A 20 22.22 14.54 -26.80
CA ALA A 20 22.53 14.68 -28.23
C ALA A 20 21.71 15.80 -28.88
N SER A 21 20.41 15.86 -28.65
CA SER A 21 19.53 16.94 -29.14
C SER A 21 19.95 18.31 -28.61
N PHE A 22 20.28 18.39 -27.32
CA PHE A 22 20.76 19.64 -26.70
C PHE A 22 22.06 20.13 -27.29
N ILE A 23 23.03 19.22 -27.52
CA ILE A 23 24.32 19.59 -28.15
C ILE A 23 24.10 20.14 -29.56
N VAL A 24 23.28 19.46 -30.37
CA VAL A 24 22.96 19.93 -31.74
C VAL A 24 22.26 21.30 -31.71
N PHE A 25 21.22 21.43 -30.87
CA PHE A 25 20.49 22.70 -30.73
C PHE A 25 21.41 23.84 -30.28
N GLN A 26 22.26 23.60 -29.28
CA GLN A 26 23.17 24.63 -28.78
C GLN A 26 24.23 25.03 -29.81
N HIS A 27 24.72 24.05 -30.60
CA HIS A 27 25.67 24.31 -31.68
C HIS A 27 25.09 25.25 -32.74
N GLU A 28 23.89 24.94 -33.24
CA GLU A 28 23.23 25.77 -34.24
C GLU A 28 22.88 27.16 -33.67
N ARG A 29 22.39 27.22 -32.45
CA ARG A 29 22.06 28.50 -31.81
C ARG A 29 23.27 29.41 -31.62
N GLU A 30 24.39 28.86 -31.18
CA GLU A 30 25.62 29.64 -30.98
C GLU A 30 26.20 30.15 -32.31
N LYS A 31 26.20 29.29 -33.34
CA LYS A 31 26.64 29.65 -34.68
C LYS A 31 25.81 30.82 -35.23
N THR A 32 24.48 30.70 -35.17
CA THR A 32 23.57 31.77 -35.62
C THR A 32 23.82 33.05 -34.83
N TYR A 33 23.91 32.98 -33.50
CA TYR A 33 24.19 34.16 -32.68
C TYR A 33 25.49 34.90 -33.05
N LYS A 34 26.58 34.14 -33.28
CA LYS A 34 27.88 34.74 -33.69
C LYS A 34 27.81 35.43 -35.06
N ILE A 35 27.07 34.85 -35.99
CA ILE A 35 26.79 35.42 -37.29
C ILE A 35 26.01 36.72 -37.16
N ASP A 36 24.91 36.72 -36.41
CA ASP A 36 24.04 37.88 -36.19
C ASP A 36 24.78 39.04 -35.53
N VAL A 37 25.64 38.74 -34.55
CA VAL A 37 26.51 39.75 -33.89
C VAL A 37 27.47 40.37 -34.88
N LEU A 38 28.09 39.57 -35.77
CA LEU A 38 29.02 40.08 -36.78
C LEU A 38 28.28 40.92 -37.83
N ASP A 39 27.14 40.45 -38.30
CA ASP A 39 26.32 41.17 -39.27
C ASP A 39 25.84 42.50 -38.68
N THR A 40 25.33 42.53 -37.45
CA THR A 40 24.92 43.76 -36.77
C THR A 40 26.07 44.77 -36.65
N LYS A 41 27.29 44.29 -36.33
CA LYS A 41 28.48 45.17 -36.29
C LYS A 41 28.77 45.80 -37.64
N LEU A 42 28.66 45.03 -38.72
CA LEU A 42 28.90 45.56 -40.09
C LEU A 42 27.76 46.47 -40.54
N GLN A 43 26.53 46.21 -40.19
CA GLN A 43 25.37 47.09 -40.45
C GLN A 43 25.54 48.41 -39.71
N ASP A 44 25.93 48.43 -38.44
CA ASP A 44 26.21 49.64 -37.67
C ASP A 44 27.31 50.52 -38.36
N TYR A 45 28.36 49.86 -38.87
CA TYR A 45 29.37 50.52 -39.67
C TYR A 45 28.77 51.14 -40.93
N ASN A 46 27.93 50.41 -41.68
CA ASN A 46 27.28 50.88 -42.88
C ASN A 46 26.36 52.11 -42.65
N GLU A 47 25.55 52.00 -41.51
CA GLU A 47 24.62 53.05 -41.10
C GLU A 47 25.37 54.34 -40.75
N ARG A 48 26.41 54.29 -39.91
CA ARG A 48 27.25 55.45 -39.59
C ARG A 48 27.93 56.06 -40.78
N MET A 49 28.37 55.21 -41.70
CA MET A 49 28.95 55.72 -42.99
C MET A 49 27.92 56.46 -43.79
N ALA A 50 26.70 55.96 -43.96
CA ALA A 50 25.62 56.60 -44.68
C ALA A 50 25.24 57.95 -44.06
N GLU A 51 25.11 58.03 -42.74
CA GLU A 51 24.83 59.26 -41.97
C GLU A 51 25.89 60.37 -42.27
N VAL A 52 27.17 60.01 -42.21
CA VAL A 52 28.27 60.94 -42.42
C VAL A 52 28.31 61.39 -43.87
N LEU A 53 28.01 60.52 -44.84
CA LEU A 53 27.93 60.90 -46.26
C LEU A 53 26.74 61.82 -46.57
N GLU A 54 25.62 61.61 -45.88
CA GLU A 54 24.43 62.47 -45.99
C GLU A 54 24.67 63.85 -45.40
N LEU A 55 25.24 63.96 -44.19
CA LEU A 55 25.56 65.22 -43.54
C LEU A 55 26.52 66.11 -44.39
N ASN A 56 27.50 65.52 -45.05
CA ASN A 56 28.47 66.21 -45.81
C ASN A 56 27.97 66.63 -47.24
N ARG A 57 26.78 66.19 -47.69
CA ARG A 57 26.21 66.38 -49.04
C ARG A 57 27.23 66.14 -50.16
N ASN A 58 28.25 65.35 -49.90
CA ASN A 58 29.34 65.15 -50.87
C ASN A 58 29.68 63.65 -50.96
N MET A 59 29.23 63.02 -52.05
CA MET A 59 29.51 61.62 -52.39
C MET A 59 30.76 61.49 -53.30
N SER A 60 31.71 62.38 -53.13
CA SER A 60 32.97 62.23 -53.89
C SER A 60 33.79 61.02 -53.34
N GLU A 61 34.50 60.38 -54.24
CA GLU A 61 35.39 59.25 -53.87
C GLU A 61 36.38 59.67 -52.78
N SER A 62 36.85 60.90 -52.75
CA SER A 62 37.76 61.42 -51.73
C SER A 62 37.09 61.52 -50.32
N SER A 63 35.80 61.80 -50.28
CA SER A 63 35.04 61.86 -49.00
C SER A 63 34.79 60.45 -48.42
N ILE A 64 34.48 59.51 -49.29
CA ILE A 64 34.32 58.13 -48.94
C ILE A 64 35.65 57.51 -48.45
N ASP A 65 36.73 57.73 -49.20
CA ASP A 65 38.07 57.29 -48.79
C ASP A 65 38.51 57.90 -47.46
N ARG A 66 38.17 59.16 -47.17
CA ARG A 66 38.42 59.82 -45.90
C ARG A 66 37.70 59.07 -44.75
N TYR A 67 36.42 58.82 -44.95
CA TYR A 67 35.65 58.10 -43.95
C TYR A 67 36.25 56.73 -43.64
N VAL A 68 36.53 55.89 -44.65
CA VAL A 68 37.12 54.58 -44.54
C VAL A 68 38.49 54.62 -43.85
N ARG A 69 39.32 55.63 -44.09
CA ARG A 69 40.60 55.85 -43.42
C ARG A 69 40.45 56.27 -41.96
N THR A 70 39.49 57.17 -41.68
CA THR A 70 39.25 57.67 -40.30
C THR A 70 38.62 56.58 -39.37
N HIS A 71 37.76 55.77 -39.97
CA HIS A 71 37.10 54.64 -39.25
C HIS A 71 37.68 53.32 -39.76
N TYR A 72 38.99 53.18 -39.66
CA TYR A 72 39.70 52.04 -40.16
C TYR A 72 39.36 50.79 -39.32
N GLU A 73 38.79 49.76 -39.98
CA GLU A 73 38.67 48.41 -39.48
C GLU A 73 39.66 47.51 -40.26
N PRO A 74 40.46 46.68 -39.59
CA PRO A 74 41.42 45.76 -40.25
C PRO A 74 40.71 44.86 -41.27
N ASP A 75 41.28 44.79 -42.48
CA ASP A 75 40.83 43.97 -43.58
C ASP A 75 39.44 44.26 -44.14
N LEU A 76 38.73 45.26 -43.60
CA LEU A 76 37.39 45.61 -44.06
C LEU A 76 37.42 46.07 -45.48
N ARG A 77 36.62 45.45 -46.34
CA ARG A 77 36.31 45.91 -47.70
C ARG A 77 34.95 46.57 -47.67
N VAL A 78 34.90 47.78 -48.26
CA VAL A 78 33.66 48.55 -48.37
C VAL A 78 33.40 48.80 -49.84
N THR A 79 32.20 48.46 -50.28
CA THR A 79 31.74 48.63 -51.67
C THR A 79 30.41 49.43 -51.67
N LEU A 80 30.32 50.49 -52.40
CA LEU A 80 29.06 51.22 -52.63
C LEU A 80 28.49 50.85 -54.00
N ILE A 81 27.19 50.60 -54.02
CA ILE A 81 26.46 50.03 -55.16
C ILE A 81 25.19 50.84 -55.33
N ASP A 82 24.90 51.22 -56.60
CA ASP A 82 23.63 51.89 -56.88
C ASP A 82 22.44 50.94 -56.86
N MET A 83 21.22 51.45 -56.86
CA MET A 83 20.00 50.66 -56.87
C MET A 83 19.81 49.77 -58.11
N LYS A 84 20.65 49.92 -59.12
CA LYS A 84 20.70 49.06 -60.32
C LYS A 84 21.75 47.98 -60.24
N GLY A 85 22.49 47.90 -59.11
CA GLY A 85 23.51 46.91 -58.86
C GLY A 85 24.90 47.25 -59.43
N LYS A 86 25.12 48.46 -59.93
CA LYS A 86 26.38 48.90 -60.41
C LYS A 86 27.26 49.44 -59.29
N VAL A 87 28.50 48.93 -59.20
CA VAL A 87 29.49 49.40 -58.23
C VAL A 87 30.03 50.74 -58.68
N PHE A 88 30.04 51.77 -57.83
CA PHE A 88 30.61 53.07 -58.07
C PHE A 88 31.74 53.44 -57.10
N TYR A 89 31.96 52.62 -56.05
CA TYR A 89 33.09 52.74 -55.14
C TYR A 89 33.48 51.40 -54.57
N ASP A 90 34.79 51.16 -54.40
CA ASP A 90 35.34 50.02 -53.64
C ASP A 90 36.72 50.47 -53.09
N ASN A 91 36.94 50.25 -51.76
CA ASN A 91 38.16 50.72 -51.12
C ASN A 91 39.40 49.84 -51.44
N LYS A 92 39.21 48.64 -51.94
CA LYS A 92 40.31 47.68 -52.27
C LYS A 92 40.60 47.66 -53.80
N PHE A 93 39.64 47.97 -54.65
CA PHE A 93 39.76 47.86 -56.10
C PHE A 93 39.18 49.06 -56.80
N LYS A 94 40.03 49.80 -57.53
CA LYS A 94 39.68 51.08 -58.16
C LYS A 94 39.15 50.99 -59.62
N ASN A 95 39.24 49.82 -60.25
CA ASN A 95 38.71 49.63 -61.63
C ASN A 95 37.23 49.16 -61.51
N TYR A 96 36.31 50.13 -61.34
CA TYR A 96 34.87 49.86 -61.14
C TYR A 96 34.20 49.27 -62.37
N ALA A 97 34.74 49.48 -63.60
CA ALA A 97 34.20 48.92 -64.81
C ALA A 97 34.38 47.38 -64.93
N ALA A 98 35.27 46.80 -64.15
CA ALA A 98 35.52 45.39 -64.16
C ALA A 98 34.54 44.59 -63.22
N PHE A 99 33.71 45.29 -62.46
CA PHE A 99 32.73 44.62 -61.60
C PHE A 99 31.50 44.20 -62.44
N GLU A 100 31.08 42.93 -62.17
CA GLU A 100 29.80 42.46 -62.64
C GLU A 100 28.66 43.16 -61.89
N ASN A 101 27.45 43.09 -62.42
CA ASN A 101 26.27 43.58 -61.68
C ASN A 101 26.00 42.80 -60.46
N HIS A 102 25.81 43.49 -59.34
CA HIS A 102 25.66 42.85 -57.99
C HIS A 102 24.22 42.59 -57.60
N LEU A 103 23.18 42.96 -58.40
CA LEU A 103 21.76 42.75 -58.07
C LEU A 103 21.41 41.24 -57.76
N GLY A 104 22.09 40.34 -58.47
CA GLY A 104 21.86 38.92 -58.32
C GLY A 104 22.48 38.25 -57.05
N ARG A 105 23.19 39.03 -56.24
CA ARG A 105 23.86 38.54 -55.04
C ARG A 105 22.91 38.48 -53.87
N ASP A 106 22.98 37.38 -53.06
CA ASP A 106 22.01 37.09 -52.01
C ASP A 106 21.97 38.23 -50.98
N GLU A 107 23.12 38.72 -50.49
CA GLU A 107 23.19 39.82 -49.53
C GLU A 107 22.55 41.11 -50.07
N ILE A 108 22.69 41.37 -51.34
CA ILE A 108 22.11 42.57 -51.97
C ILE A 108 20.61 42.43 -52.15
N ARG A 109 20.17 41.27 -52.63
CA ARG A 109 18.75 40.96 -52.80
C ARG A 109 17.98 41.03 -51.50
N GLU A 110 18.56 40.48 -50.43
CA GLU A 110 17.99 40.59 -49.08
C GLU A 110 17.98 42.02 -48.57
N ALA A 111 19.07 42.78 -48.74
CA ALA A 111 19.14 44.18 -48.35
C ALA A 111 18.09 45.03 -49.06
N LEU A 112 17.82 44.78 -50.31
CA LEU A 112 16.78 45.48 -51.07
C LEU A 112 15.35 45.14 -50.58
N LYS A 113 15.13 43.93 -50.09
CA LYS A 113 13.83 43.47 -49.63
C LYS A 113 13.58 43.81 -48.14
N ASN A 114 14.58 43.62 -47.30
CA ASN A 114 14.45 43.65 -45.85
C ASN A 114 15.18 44.85 -45.21
N GLY A 115 15.89 45.68 -45.98
CA GLY A 115 16.75 46.76 -45.48
C GLY A 115 18.20 46.33 -45.25
N SER A 116 18.45 45.11 -44.88
CA SER A 116 19.78 44.52 -44.72
C SER A 116 19.80 43.06 -45.16
N GLY A 117 21.00 42.54 -45.46
CA GLY A 117 21.19 41.13 -45.80
C GLY A 117 22.67 40.75 -45.71
N TYR A 118 22.95 39.46 -45.52
CA TYR A 118 24.32 38.96 -45.40
C TYR A 118 24.54 37.68 -46.22
N ASP A 119 25.80 37.37 -46.49
CA ASP A 119 26.23 36.12 -47.14
C ASP A 119 27.54 35.65 -46.51
N ILE A 120 27.58 34.36 -46.12
CA ILE A 120 28.67 33.76 -45.39
C ILE A 120 29.56 32.96 -46.34
N ASP A 121 30.88 33.21 -46.30
CA ASP A 121 31.91 32.43 -47.02
C ASP A 121 31.74 32.38 -48.54
N ARG A 122 31.27 33.50 -49.15
CA ARG A 122 31.19 33.56 -50.58
C ARG A 122 32.51 34.02 -51.20
N LYS A 123 32.96 33.29 -52.22
CA LYS A 123 34.17 33.63 -52.98
C LYS A 123 34.01 34.87 -53.79
N SER A 124 34.89 35.84 -53.59
CA SER A 124 34.91 37.08 -54.41
C SER A 124 35.42 36.76 -55.78
N SER A 125 34.61 37.12 -56.85
CA SER A 125 35.06 37.03 -58.26
C SER A 125 36.24 37.93 -58.57
N THR A 126 36.45 39.03 -57.82
CA THR A 126 37.46 40.04 -58.04
C THR A 126 38.78 39.74 -57.33
N LEU A 127 38.70 39.18 -56.07
CA LEU A 127 39.90 38.96 -55.21
C LEU A 127 40.26 37.52 -55.07
N GLY A 128 39.42 36.58 -55.53
CA GLY A 128 39.68 35.15 -55.47
C GLY A 128 39.61 34.52 -54.06
N GLN A 129 39.31 35.32 -53.04
CA GLN A 129 39.19 34.93 -51.64
C GLN A 129 37.74 34.90 -51.21
N SER A 130 37.43 34.11 -50.21
CA SER A 130 36.10 34.08 -49.57
C SER A 130 35.93 35.23 -48.58
N PHE A 131 34.75 35.75 -48.49
CA PHE A 131 34.36 36.85 -47.60
C PHE A 131 33.04 36.58 -46.92
N PHE A 132 32.91 37.11 -45.73
CA PHE A 132 31.62 37.39 -45.11
C PHE A 132 31.14 38.75 -45.58
N TYR A 133 29.98 38.81 -46.20
CA TYR A 133 29.39 40.03 -46.73
C TYR A 133 28.19 40.45 -45.88
N SER A 134 28.09 41.73 -45.54
CA SER A 134 26.91 42.38 -45.00
C SER A 134 26.55 43.60 -45.83
N ALA A 135 25.32 43.69 -46.27
CA ALA A 135 24.82 44.78 -47.08
C ALA A 135 23.65 45.51 -46.42
N THR A 136 23.66 46.82 -46.46
CA THR A 136 22.57 47.65 -45.91
C THR A 136 22.08 48.58 -47.03
N SER A 137 20.78 48.61 -47.30
CA SER A 137 20.14 49.40 -48.31
C SER A 137 19.69 50.77 -47.77
N PHE A 138 19.98 51.82 -48.47
CA PHE A 138 19.58 53.21 -48.16
C PHE A 138 18.72 53.76 -49.30
N PRO A 139 17.43 53.40 -49.35
CA PRO A 139 16.55 53.78 -50.46
C PRO A 139 16.38 55.28 -50.64
N SER A 140 16.37 56.08 -49.58
CA SER A 140 16.29 57.55 -49.60
C SER A 140 17.51 58.19 -50.22
N GLN A 141 18.66 57.51 -50.12
CA GLN A 141 19.95 58.00 -50.65
C GLN A 141 20.31 57.35 -51.98
N HIS A 142 19.51 56.38 -52.46
CA HIS A 142 19.63 55.69 -53.76
C HIS A 142 20.91 54.84 -53.89
N PHE A 143 21.43 54.27 -52.78
CA PHE A 143 22.59 53.36 -52.80
C PHE A 143 22.50 52.24 -51.72
N ILE A 144 23.38 51.27 -51.89
CA ILE A 144 23.58 50.17 -50.94
C ILE A 144 25.05 50.21 -50.50
N ILE A 145 25.31 50.14 -49.20
CA ILE A 145 26.66 49.93 -48.66
C ILE A 145 26.83 48.48 -48.36
N ARG A 146 27.87 47.87 -48.88
CA ARG A 146 28.25 46.50 -48.59
C ARG A 146 29.61 46.50 -47.95
N SER A 147 29.66 46.09 -46.71
CA SER A 147 30.87 45.77 -45.94
C SER A 147 31.21 44.28 -46.04
N ALA A 148 32.50 43.97 -46.15
CA ALA A 148 32.94 42.59 -46.25
C ALA A 148 34.23 42.34 -45.45
N LEU A 149 34.29 41.24 -44.72
CA LEU A 149 35.51 40.78 -44.04
C LEU A 149 35.98 39.47 -44.70
N PRO A 150 37.30 39.33 -44.93
CA PRO A 150 37.84 38.12 -45.55
C PRO A 150 37.57 36.91 -44.63
N TYR A 151 37.04 35.84 -45.20
CA TYR A 151 36.81 34.61 -44.51
C TYR A 151 38.12 33.84 -44.35
N ASN A 152 38.98 34.38 -43.49
CA ASN A 152 40.32 33.83 -43.18
C ASN A 152 40.27 32.99 -41.92
N THR A 153 41.39 32.41 -41.55
CA THR A 153 41.51 31.57 -40.37
C THR A 153 41.13 32.28 -39.07
N SER A 154 41.26 33.62 -39.03
CA SER A 154 40.88 34.42 -37.85
C SER A 154 39.35 34.52 -37.73
N LEU A 155 38.67 34.91 -38.85
CA LEU A 155 37.21 34.99 -38.88
C LEU A 155 36.56 33.63 -38.70
N ALA A 156 37.05 32.59 -39.37
CA ALA A 156 36.60 31.24 -39.22
C ALA A 156 36.70 30.77 -37.74
N ARG A 157 37.78 31.11 -37.05
CA ARG A 157 37.97 30.78 -35.61
C ARG A 157 37.02 31.57 -34.71
N MET A 158 36.76 32.87 -35.08
CA MET A 158 35.78 33.68 -34.34
C MET A 158 34.34 33.18 -34.47
N LEU A 159 33.98 32.66 -35.63
CA LEU A 159 32.67 32.05 -35.90
C LEU A 159 32.58 30.58 -35.41
N GLN A 160 33.72 29.96 -35.05
CA GLN A 160 33.72 28.62 -34.53
C GLN A 160 33.02 28.56 -33.18
N THR A 161 32.13 27.58 -33.00
CA THR A 161 31.39 27.40 -31.76
C THR A 161 32.32 26.89 -30.62
N ASP A 162 32.10 27.40 -29.42
CA ASP A 162 32.86 26.94 -28.23
C ASP A 162 32.43 25.56 -27.82
N GLN A 163 33.39 24.71 -27.46
CA GLN A 163 33.09 23.32 -27.08
C GLN A 163 32.77 23.15 -25.56
N HIS A 164 32.73 24.26 -24.81
CA HIS A 164 32.52 24.19 -23.35
C HIS A 164 31.20 23.53 -22.96
N TYR A 165 30.11 23.80 -23.73
CA TYR A 165 28.81 23.16 -23.47
C TYR A 165 28.82 21.66 -23.72
N VAL A 166 29.67 21.14 -24.61
CA VAL A 166 29.84 19.69 -24.84
C VAL A 166 30.43 19.03 -23.61
N TRP A 167 31.54 19.60 -23.09
CA TRP A 167 32.17 19.10 -21.87
C TRP A 167 31.26 19.18 -20.67
N PHE A 168 30.53 20.29 -20.51
CA PHE A 168 29.54 20.44 -19.44
C PHE A 168 28.45 19.35 -19.53
N SER A 169 27.92 19.12 -20.74
CA SER A 169 26.90 18.09 -20.97
C SER A 169 27.40 16.69 -20.66
N LEU A 170 28.65 16.38 -21.04
CA LEU A 170 29.27 15.08 -20.75
C LEU A 170 29.48 14.85 -19.25
N VAL A 171 29.97 15.86 -18.52
CA VAL A 171 30.18 15.78 -17.07
C VAL A 171 28.85 15.64 -16.35
N ALA A 172 27.85 16.46 -16.71
CA ALA A 172 26.49 16.38 -16.12
C ALA A 172 25.86 15.01 -16.36
N MET A 173 26.02 14.46 -17.57
CA MET A 173 25.54 13.13 -17.93
C MET A 173 26.24 12.03 -17.13
N LEU A 174 27.56 12.11 -16.95
CA LEU A 174 28.31 11.14 -16.14
C LEU A 174 27.81 11.14 -14.69
N LEU A 175 27.68 12.32 -14.09
CA LEU A 175 27.19 12.46 -12.70
C LEU A 175 25.77 11.90 -12.55
N LEU A 176 24.87 12.27 -13.48
CA LEU A 176 23.50 11.79 -13.46
C LEU A 176 23.41 10.27 -13.62
N THR A 177 24.20 9.70 -14.53
CA THR A 177 24.27 8.24 -14.76
C THR A 177 24.74 7.50 -13.50
N LEU A 178 25.77 8.03 -12.81
CA LEU A 178 26.30 7.46 -11.58
C LEU A 178 25.29 7.51 -10.43
N LEU A 179 24.58 8.64 -10.29
CA LEU A 179 23.52 8.83 -9.30
C LEU A 179 22.34 7.88 -9.57
N LEU A 180 21.90 7.79 -10.82
CA LEU A 180 20.83 6.89 -11.24
C LEU A 180 21.21 5.41 -11.03
N TYR A 181 22.47 5.03 -11.31
CA TYR A 181 22.96 3.67 -11.05
C TYR A 181 22.87 3.34 -9.56
N ARG A 182 23.35 4.25 -8.70
CA ARG A 182 23.30 4.05 -7.24
C ARG A 182 21.85 3.90 -6.74
N PHE A 183 20.95 4.74 -7.23
CA PHE A 183 19.53 4.70 -6.86
C PHE A 183 18.85 3.40 -7.31
N THR A 184 18.99 3.05 -8.60
CA THR A 184 18.35 1.84 -9.16
C THR A 184 18.93 0.55 -8.61
N HIS A 185 20.22 0.54 -8.28
CA HIS A 185 20.86 -0.61 -7.63
C HIS A 185 20.30 -0.84 -6.21
N ARG A 186 20.18 0.23 -5.42
CA ARG A 186 19.60 0.18 -4.06
C ARG A 186 18.14 -0.29 -4.10
N LEU A 187 17.34 0.28 -4.99
CA LEU A 187 15.95 -0.13 -5.20
C LEU A 187 15.84 -1.61 -5.59
N GLY A 188 16.69 -2.06 -6.50
CA GLY A 188 16.72 -3.44 -6.96
C GLY A 188 17.04 -4.46 -5.85
N MET A 189 17.96 -4.13 -4.94
CA MET A 189 18.29 -4.98 -3.78
C MET A 189 17.08 -5.12 -2.83
N ASN A 190 16.37 -4.04 -2.53
CA ASN A 190 15.22 -4.07 -1.65
C ASN A 190 14.08 -4.93 -2.22
N ILE A 191 13.80 -4.78 -3.52
CA ILE A 191 12.79 -5.60 -4.21
C ILE A 191 13.20 -7.08 -4.22
N GLN A 192 14.49 -7.38 -4.41
CA GLN A 192 14.98 -8.75 -4.40
C GLN A 192 14.84 -9.39 -3.01
N LYS A 193 15.14 -8.66 -1.93
CA LYS A 193 14.94 -9.12 -0.55
C LYS A 193 13.47 -9.42 -0.27
N LEU A 194 12.55 -8.54 -0.66
CA LEU A 194 11.11 -8.77 -0.53
C LEU A 194 10.64 -10.00 -1.32
N ARG A 195 11.16 -10.20 -2.54
CA ARG A 195 10.85 -11.38 -3.35
C ARG A 195 11.33 -12.67 -2.68
N THR A 196 12.56 -12.66 -2.12
CA THR A 196 13.09 -13.81 -1.37
C THR A 196 12.23 -14.11 -0.14
N PHE A 197 11.82 -13.07 0.60
CA PHE A 197 10.89 -13.22 1.72
C PHE A 197 9.56 -13.84 1.26
N ALA A 198 8.93 -13.30 0.22
CA ALA A 198 7.66 -13.81 -0.29
C ALA A 198 7.75 -15.28 -0.73
N ASN A 199 8.82 -15.67 -1.44
CA ASN A 199 9.03 -17.05 -1.88
C ASN A 199 9.21 -18.01 -0.69
N ARG A 200 9.98 -17.62 0.33
CA ARG A 200 10.17 -18.44 1.54
C ARG A 200 8.90 -18.55 2.36
N ALA A 201 8.15 -17.45 2.46
CA ALA A 201 6.85 -17.44 3.13
C ALA A 201 5.86 -18.41 2.46
N ASP A 202 5.83 -18.45 1.13
CA ASP A 202 4.96 -19.35 0.34
C ASP A 202 5.34 -20.82 0.55
N HIS A 203 6.63 -21.14 0.66
CA HIS A 203 7.12 -22.50 0.88
C HIS A 203 7.22 -22.92 2.36
N ASN A 204 6.75 -22.10 3.29
CA ASN A 204 6.87 -22.31 4.75
C ASN A 204 8.33 -22.55 5.23
N GLU A 205 9.30 -21.97 4.56
CA GLU A 205 10.71 -22.01 4.95
C GLU A 205 11.00 -21.03 6.11
N SER A 206 12.14 -21.24 6.80
CA SER A 206 12.57 -20.32 7.86
C SER A 206 12.79 -18.90 7.32
N LEU A 207 12.21 -17.93 8.02
CA LEU A 207 12.33 -16.50 7.71
C LEU A 207 13.47 -15.83 8.51
N GLU A 208 14.17 -16.59 9.35
CA GLU A 208 15.33 -16.12 10.12
C GLU A 208 16.59 -16.28 9.29
N THR A 209 16.85 -15.35 8.38
CA THR A 209 18.07 -15.31 7.59
C THR A 209 18.66 -13.90 7.63
N GLU A 210 19.99 -13.82 7.61
CA GLU A 210 20.74 -12.55 7.63
C GLU A 210 20.33 -11.60 6.51
N ASP A 211 19.94 -12.13 5.35
CA ASP A 211 19.47 -11.34 4.19
C ASP A 211 18.16 -10.58 4.43
N LEU A 212 17.39 -10.95 5.46
CA LEU A 212 16.10 -10.34 5.79
C LEU A 212 16.15 -9.45 7.06
N VAL A 213 17.31 -9.39 7.71
CA VAL A 213 17.45 -8.72 9.03
C VAL A 213 17.61 -7.21 8.92
N ALA A 214 18.07 -6.68 7.80
CA ALA A 214 18.27 -5.23 7.66
C ALA A 214 17.75 -4.71 6.32
N PHE A 215 16.66 -3.94 6.37
CA PHE A 215 16.25 -3.08 5.29
C PHE A 215 16.84 -1.67 5.49
N PRO A 216 17.09 -0.91 4.41
CA PRO A 216 17.51 0.48 4.54
C PRO A 216 16.44 1.34 5.21
N ASN A 217 16.86 2.40 5.92
CA ASN A 217 15.95 3.40 6.50
C ASN A 217 15.39 4.32 5.40
N ASP A 218 14.51 3.77 4.55
CA ASP A 218 13.73 4.49 3.56
C ASP A 218 12.28 3.99 3.60
N GLU A 219 11.37 4.67 2.89
CA GLU A 219 9.93 4.35 2.88
C GLU A 219 9.67 2.91 2.44
N LEU A 220 10.47 2.40 1.49
CA LEU A 220 10.36 1.03 1.01
C LEU A 220 10.80 0.01 2.08
N GLY A 221 11.85 0.34 2.84
CA GLY A 221 12.33 -0.46 3.97
C GLY A 221 11.29 -0.52 5.09
N GLU A 222 10.66 0.60 5.43
CA GLU A 222 9.59 0.66 6.44
C GLU A 222 8.38 -0.20 6.04
N ILE A 223 7.97 -0.13 4.76
CA ILE A 223 6.88 -0.96 4.23
C ILE A 223 7.26 -2.46 4.31
N ALA A 224 8.49 -2.80 3.93
CA ALA A 224 8.97 -4.18 3.99
C ALA A 224 8.94 -4.74 5.42
N GLU A 225 9.42 -3.98 6.41
CA GLU A 225 9.38 -4.36 7.81
C GLU A 225 7.95 -4.53 8.35
N LYS A 226 7.04 -3.62 7.97
CA LYS A 226 5.62 -3.74 8.33
C LYS A 226 4.99 -5.01 7.76
N ILE A 227 5.25 -5.34 6.49
CA ILE A 227 4.76 -6.57 5.85
C ILE A 227 5.28 -7.81 6.59
N ILE A 228 6.58 -7.86 6.89
CA ILE A 228 7.20 -8.97 7.61
C ILE A 228 6.58 -9.12 9.02
N LYS A 229 6.38 -8.02 9.73
CA LYS A 229 5.75 -8.01 11.06
C LYS A 229 4.31 -8.52 11.02
N ILE A 230 3.52 -8.09 10.03
CA ILE A 230 2.13 -8.55 9.85
C ILE A 230 2.12 -10.06 9.56
N TYR A 231 2.99 -10.53 8.67
CA TYR A 231 3.08 -11.94 8.31
C TYR A 231 3.48 -12.81 9.51
N LYS A 232 4.51 -12.41 10.29
CA LYS A 232 4.92 -13.11 11.51
C LYS A 232 3.78 -13.18 12.53
N ARG A 233 3.03 -12.09 12.70
CA ARG A 233 1.84 -12.09 13.58
C ARG A 233 0.77 -13.06 13.07
N LEU A 234 0.49 -13.06 11.76
CA LEU A 234 -0.47 -13.99 11.17
C LEU A 234 -0.06 -15.46 11.35
N GLN A 235 1.21 -15.78 11.12
CA GLN A 235 1.74 -17.13 11.38
C GLN A 235 1.59 -17.56 12.85
N HIS A 236 1.95 -16.67 13.77
CA HIS A 236 1.82 -16.94 15.20
C HIS A 236 0.36 -17.22 15.57
N THR A 237 -0.58 -16.37 15.15
CA THR A 237 -2.02 -16.57 15.37
C THR A 237 -2.51 -17.89 14.79
N LYS A 238 -2.08 -18.25 13.57
CA LYS A 238 -2.42 -19.53 12.93
C LYS A 238 -1.88 -20.73 13.71
N GLN A 239 -0.66 -20.63 14.23
CA GLN A 239 -0.07 -21.69 15.07
C GLN A 239 -0.84 -21.84 16.38
N GLU A 240 -1.17 -20.76 17.08
CA GLU A 240 -1.98 -20.78 18.28
C GLU A 240 -3.35 -21.42 18.03
N GLN A 241 -4.04 -21.05 16.94
CA GLN A 241 -5.30 -21.67 16.56
C GLN A 241 -5.15 -23.19 16.31
N ASN A 242 -4.08 -23.61 15.63
CA ASN A 242 -3.82 -25.03 15.40
C ASN A 242 -3.55 -25.82 16.69
N ILE A 243 -2.82 -25.23 17.63
CA ILE A 243 -2.58 -25.81 18.95
C ILE A 243 -3.91 -25.98 19.72
N LEU A 244 -4.72 -24.92 19.77
CA LEU A 244 -6.04 -24.95 20.41
C LEU A 244 -6.96 -25.98 19.77
N LYS A 245 -7.01 -26.06 18.43
CA LYS A 245 -7.79 -27.07 17.70
C LYS A 245 -7.32 -28.48 17.99
N ARG A 246 -6.01 -28.72 18.08
CA ARG A 246 -5.44 -30.02 18.44
C ARG A 246 -5.77 -30.43 19.88
N GLN A 247 -5.65 -29.51 20.84
CA GLN A 247 -6.03 -29.73 22.23
C GLN A 247 -7.52 -30.03 22.36
N LEU A 248 -8.38 -29.32 21.66
CA LEU A 248 -9.82 -29.59 21.61
C LEU A 248 -10.10 -31.02 21.11
N THR A 249 -9.49 -31.41 19.98
CA THR A 249 -9.66 -32.77 19.41
C THR A 249 -9.20 -33.85 20.39
N GLN A 250 -8.07 -33.65 21.08
CA GLN A 250 -7.55 -34.59 22.07
C GLN A 250 -8.49 -34.70 23.28
N ASN A 251 -9.01 -33.57 23.78
CA ASN A 251 -9.94 -33.59 24.91
C ASN A 251 -11.27 -34.30 24.55
N ILE A 252 -11.79 -34.05 23.31
CA ILE A 252 -12.97 -34.79 22.81
C ILE A 252 -12.72 -36.29 22.81
N ALA A 253 -11.59 -36.71 22.21
CA ALA A 253 -11.26 -38.14 22.16
C ALA A 253 -11.18 -38.79 23.56
N HIS A 254 -10.58 -38.08 24.53
CA HIS A 254 -10.50 -38.56 25.90
C HIS A 254 -11.86 -38.67 26.60
N GLU A 255 -12.74 -37.63 26.45
CA GLU A 255 -14.05 -37.64 27.07
C GLU A 255 -15.05 -38.61 26.40
N LEU A 256 -14.83 -38.96 25.11
CA LEU A 256 -15.58 -40.02 24.42
C LEU A 256 -15.08 -41.43 24.81
N LYS A 257 -13.76 -41.65 24.96
CA LYS A 257 -13.18 -42.98 25.25
C LYS A 257 -13.65 -43.53 26.59
N THR A 258 -13.78 -42.68 27.61
CA THR A 258 -14.12 -43.11 28.98
C THR A 258 -15.52 -43.74 29.07
N PRO A 259 -16.63 -43.13 28.61
CA PRO A 259 -17.96 -43.73 28.64
C PRO A 259 -18.05 -44.99 27.79
N VAL A 260 -17.40 -44.99 26.59
CA VAL A 260 -17.37 -46.16 25.71
C VAL A 260 -16.70 -47.34 26.39
N ALA A 261 -15.52 -47.15 26.99
CA ALA A 261 -14.82 -48.19 27.72
C ALA A 261 -15.64 -48.74 28.93
N SER A 262 -16.35 -47.83 29.63
CA SER A 262 -17.22 -48.22 30.72
C SER A 262 -18.40 -49.08 30.24
N ILE A 263 -19.06 -48.71 29.15
CA ILE A 263 -20.15 -49.46 28.55
C ILE A 263 -19.64 -50.87 28.14
N MET A 264 -18.51 -50.93 27.42
CA MET A 264 -17.90 -52.18 26.98
C MET A 264 -17.58 -53.09 28.20
N GLY A 265 -16.94 -52.55 29.22
CA GLY A 265 -16.58 -53.34 30.42
C GLY A 265 -17.78 -53.90 31.17
N TYR A 266 -18.87 -53.13 31.31
CA TYR A 266 -20.11 -53.66 31.93
C TYR A 266 -20.76 -54.72 31.02
N MET A 267 -20.78 -54.50 29.70
CA MET A 267 -21.35 -55.47 28.75
C MET A 267 -20.52 -56.77 28.70
N GLU A 268 -19.19 -56.70 28.66
CA GLU A 268 -18.28 -57.84 28.76
C GLU A 268 -18.52 -58.61 30.03
N THR A 269 -18.64 -57.94 31.18
CA THR A 269 -18.91 -58.57 32.46
C THR A 269 -20.24 -59.34 32.46
N ILE A 270 -21.28 -58.80 31.81
CA ILE A 270 -22.59 -59.52 31.71
C ILE A 270 -22.47 -60.72 30.79
N LEU A 271 -21.75 -60.60 29.66
CA LEU A 271 -21.63 -61.65 28.63
C LEU A 271 -20.76 -62.82 29.12
N ASP A 272 -19.67 -62.53 29.84
CA ASP A 272 -18.72 -63.54 30.32
C ASP A 272 -19.20 -64.27 31.58
N ASN A 273 -20.23 -63.75 32.27
CA ASN A 273 -20.80 -64.36 33.46
C ASN A 273 -22.28 -64.76 33.30
N PRO A 274 -22.59 -65.87 32.62
CA PRO A 274 -23.97 -66.34 32.40
C PRO A 274 -24.80 -66.55 33.69
N LYS A 275 -24.12 -66.69 34.85
CA LYS A 275 -24.75 -66.89 36.15
C LYS A 275 -24.78 -65.64 37.04
N ILE A 276 -24.60 -64.44 36.44
CA ILE A 276 -24.65 -63.18 37.16
C ILE A 276 -26.01 -62.97 37.81
N ASP A 277 -26.02 -62.46 39.03
CA ASP A 277 -27.26 -62.15 39.76
C ASP A 277 -28.07 -61.13 38.98
N GLU A 278 -29.39 -61.32 38.84
CA GLU A 278 -30.26 -60.49 38.03
C GLU A 278 -30.27 -59.04 38.51
N LYS A 279 -30.17 -58.81 39.81
CA LYS A 279 -30.05 -57.41 40.33
C LYS A 279 -28.75 -56.75 39.97
N MET A 280 -27.67 -57.50 39.91
CA MET A 280 -26.35 -56.94 39.47
C MET A 280 -26.34 -56.68 37.92
N LYS A 281 -26.97 -57.57 37.17
CA LYS A 281 -27.15 -57.39 35.74
C LYS A 281 -27.97 -56.13 35.42
N GLU A 282 -29.08 -55.92 36.14
CA GLU A 282 -29.90 -54.73 36.01
C GLU A 282 -29.11 -53.45 36.35
N GLN A 283 -28.32 -53.48 37.45
CA GLN A 283 -27.44 -52.32 37.78
C GLN A 283 -26.40 -52.06 36.71
N PHE A 284 -25.80 -53.06 36.08
CA PHE A 284 -24.85 -52.83 34.97
C PHE A 284 -25.55 -52.26 33.73
N LEU A 285 -26.75 -52.73 33.38
CA LEU A 285 -27.55 -52.19 32.29
C LEU A 285 -27.93 -50.72 32.54
N GLN A 286 -28.36 -50.37 33.77
CA GLN A 286 -28.63 -48.99 34.18
C GLN A 286 -27.40 -48.11 34.05
N ARG A 287 -26.19 -48.61 34.44
CA ARG A 287 -24.93 -47.88 34.27
C ARG A 287 -24.56 -47.71 32.80
N CYS A 288 -24.77 -48.72 31.95
CA CYS A 288 -24.57 -48.60 30.51
C CYS A 288 -25.48 -47.54 29.91
N TYR A 289 -26.75 -47.53 30.29
CA TYR A 289 -27.73 -46.55 29.83
C TYR A 289 -27.36 -45.14 30.25
N ALA A 290 -26.94 -44.91 31.48
CA ALA A 290 -26.47 -43.61 31.97
C ALA A 290 -25.22 -43.13 31.22
N GLN A 291 -24.26 -44.03 30.87
CA GLN A 291 -23.09 -43.68 30.09
C GLN A 291 -23.46 -43.34 28.60
N ALA A 292 -24.43 -44.05 28.02
CA ALA A 292 -24.93 -43.77 26.69
C ALA A 292 -25.65 -42.41 26.62
N GLN A 293 -26.47 -42.06 27.62
CA GLN A 293 -27.10 -40.75 27.73
C GLN A 293 -26.04 -39.63 27.81
N ARG A 294 -25.01 -39.82 28.65
CA ARG A 294 -23.89 -38.89 28.79
C ARG A 294 -23.15 -38.68 27.44
N LEU A 295 -22.92 -39.78 26.71
CA LEU A 295 -22.27 -39.73 25.39
C LEU A 295 -23.09 -38.91 24.41
N THR A 296 -24.43 -39.10 24.40
CA THR A 296 -25.35 -38.34 23.57
C THR A 296 -25.34 -36.85 23.91
N SER A 297 -25.35 -36.51 25.22
CA SER A 297 -25.22 -35.10 25.64
C SER A 297 -23.89 -34.49 25.19
N LEU A 298 -22.77 -35.20 25.35
CA LEU A 298 -21.45 -34.72 24.93
C LEU A 298 -21.39 -34.46 23.41
N LEU A 299 -21.95 -35.38 22.60
CA LEU A 299 -22.02 -35.20 21.14
C LEU A 299 -22.87 -33.98 20.75
N ARG A 300 -23.99 -33.74 21.47
CA ARG A 300 -24.84 -32.55 21.25
C ARG A 300 -24.08 -31.27 21.58
N ASP A 301 -23.39 -31.25 22.74
CA ASP A 301 -22.61 -30.10 23.18
C ASP A 301 -21.47 -29.78 22.17
N ILE A 302 -20.77 -30.79 21.66
CA ILE A 302 -19.71 -30.64 20.64
C ILE A 302 -20.31 -30.06 19.34
N SER A 303 -21.46 -30.59 18.89
CA SER A 303 -22.15 -30.11 17.70
C SER A 303 -22.55 -28.63 17.84
N THR A 304 -23.10 -28.28 19.03
CA THR A 304 -23.48 -26.87 19.32
C THR A 304 -22.23 -25.95 19.31
N LEU A 305 -21.13 -26.36 19.91
CA LEU A 305 -19.88 -25.58 19.91
C LEU A 305 -19.30 -25.42 18.52
N ASN A 306 -19.27 -26.48 17.69
CA ASN A 306 -18.80 -26.37 16.30
C ASN A 306 -19.65 -25.39 15.50
N ARG A 307 -20.97 -25.43 15.67
CA ARG A 307 -21.87 -24.46 15.01
C ARG A 307 -21.66 -23.03 15.50
N LEU A 308 -21.33 -22.84 16.79
CA LEU A 308 -20.99 -21.52 17.37
C LEU A 308 -19.63 -20.98 16.87
N ASP A 309 -18.68 -21.87 16.55
CA ASP A 309 -17.40 -21.47 15.95
C ASP A 309 -17.56 -21.00 14.49
N ASP A 310 -18.59 -21.50 13.74
CA ASP A 310 -18.95 -21.10 12.39
C ASP A 310 -20.09 -20.05 12.43
N ALA A 311 -19.87 -18.94 13.13
CA ALA A 311 -20.89 -17.91 13.45
C ALA A 311 -21.66 -17.35 12.24
N SER A 312 -21.15 -17.44 11.01
CA SER A 312 -21.78 -16.91 9.81
C SER A 312 -23.09 -17.60 9.42
N GLU A 313 -23.29 -18.88 9.75
CA GLU A 313 -24.51 -19.62 9.43
C GLU A 313 -25.63 -19.40 10.46
N MET A 314 -25.29 -19.04 11.70
CA MET A 314 -26.27 -18.92 12.78
C MET A 314 -26.97 -17.57 12.89
N LEU A 315 -26.40 -16.53 12.31
CA LEU A 315 -26.98 -15.19 12.30
C LEU A 315 -28.24 -15.08 11.41
N THR A 316 -28.50 -16.08 10.57
CA THR A 316 -29.67 -16.12 9.69
C THR A 316 -30.96 -16.61 10.37
N ASP A 317 -30.86 -17.30 11.51
CA ASP A 317 -31.97 -17.96 12.21
C ASP A 317 -32.35 -17.21 13.51
N PHE A 318 -32.45 -15.89 13.47
CA PHE A 318 -32.84 -15.09 14.63
C PHE A 318 -34.32 -14.77 14.59
N ASP A 319 -35.05 -15.26 15.60
CA ASP A 319 -36.46 -15.06 15.82
C ASP A 319 -36.72 -14.21 17.08
N ASP A 320 -37.95 -13.71 17.23
CA ASP A 320 -38.41 -13.07 18.46
C ASP A 320 -38.71 -14.14 19.50
N ILE A 321 -37.99 -14.13 20.62
CA ILE A 321 -38.03 -15.12 21.68
C ILE A 321 -38.65 -14.49 22.93
N ASP A 322 -39.69 -15.13 23.50
CA ASP A 322 -40.23 -14.79 24.81
C ASP A 322 -39.50 -15.59 25.91
N ILE A 323 -38.67 -14.88 26.67
CA ILE A 323 -37.87 -15.47 27.73
C ILE A 323 -38.75 -15.98 28.88
N VAL A 324 -39.87 -15.34 29.16
CA VAL A 324 -40.78 -15.78 30.24
C VAL A 324 -41.30 -17.20 29.95
N GLN A 325 -41.79 -17.43 28.71
CA GLN A 325 -42.25 -18.76 28.29
C GLN A 325 -41.13 -19.78 28.25
N LEU A 326 -39.92 -19.38 27.82
CA LEU A 326 -38.75 -20.25 27.75
C LEU A 326 -38.37 -20.72 29.15
N ILE A 327 -38.31 -19.83 30.14
CA ILE A 327 -37.97 -20.17 31.52
C ILE A 327 -39.07 -21.05 32.16
N ASP A 328 -40.34 -20.78 31.89
CA ASP A 328 -41.46 -21.63 32.39
C ASP A 328 -41.34 -23.08 31.87
N ASN A 329 -40.93 -23.25 30.59
CA ASN A 329 -40.66 -24.58 30.04
C ASN A 329 -39.49 -25.25 30.74
N ILE A 330 -38.36 -24.54 31.01
CA ILE A 330 -37.18 -25.08 31.70
C ILE A 330 -37.56 -25.52 33.15
N GLN A 331 -38.34 -24.71 33.86
CA GLN A 331 -38.84 -25.02 35.20
C GLN A 331 -39.66 -26.32 35.21
N ARG A 332 -40.61 -26.48 34.26
CA ARG A 332 -41.39 -27.72 34.12
C ARG A 332 -40.54 -28.92 33.82
N GLU A 333 -39.58 -28.81 32.91
CA GLU A 333 -38.67 -29.90 32.55
C GLU A 333 -37.74 -30.32 33.68
N THR A 334 -37.35 -29.39 34.58
CA THR A 334 -36.46 -29.64 35.69
C THR A 334 -37.16 -29.88 37.02
N ALA A 335 -38.52 -29.80 37.07
CA ALA A 335 -39.33 -29.87 38.29
C ALA A 335 -39.01 -31.10 39.13
N LEU A 336 -38.99 -32.28 38.52
CA LEU A 336 -38.71 -33.54 39.25
C LEU A 336 -37.32 -33.53 39.86
N GLN A 337 -36.28 -33.09 39.13
CA GLN A 337 -34.89 -33.00 39.60
C GLN A 337 -34.77 -31.97 40.74
N MET A 338 -35.48 -30.86 40.63
CA MET A 338 -35.53 -29.83 41.68
C MET A 338 -36.18 -30.36 42.95
N GLU A 339 -37.29 -31.09 42.83
CA GLU A 339 -37.97 -31.73 43.95
C GLU A 339 -37.09 -32.79 44.64
N GLU A 340 -36.45 -33.70 43.88
CA GLU A 340 -35.51 -34.71 44.40
C GLU A 340 -34.38 -34.09 45.20
N ASN A 341 -33.86 -32.92 44.77
CA ASN A 341 -32.78 -32.19 45.44
C ASN A 341 -33.31 -31.16 46.48
N ARG A 342 -34.61 -31.05 46.68
CA ARG A 342 -35.25 -30.06 47.56
C ARG A 342 -34.86 -28.63 47.24
N MET A 343 -34.71 -28.32 45.96
CA MET A 343 -34.31 -27.01 45.47
C MET A 343 -35.53 -26.15 45.05
N ASN A 344 -35.39 -24.83 45.16
CA ASN A 344 -36.39 -23.89 44.72
C ASN A 344 -35.92 -23.07 43.54
N PHE A 345 -36.80 -22.72 42.63
CA PHE A 345 -36.51 -21.77 41.52
C PHE A 345 -37.34 -20.52 41.70
N VAL A 346 -36.72 -19.40 41.97
CA VAL A 346 -37.35 -18.09 42.12
C VAL A 346 -37.11 -17.26 40.85
N CYS A 347 -38.18 -16.90 40.18
CA CYS A 347 -38.10 -16.12 38.95
C CYS A 347 -38.71 -14.74 39.16
N SER A 348 -37.93 -13.68 39.01
CA SER A 348 -38.34 -12.28 39.12
C SER A 348 -38.12 -11.59 37.78
N LEU A 349 -38.93 -11.98 36.79
CA LEU A 349 -38.92 -11.40 35.47
C LEU A 349 -40.07 -10.39 35.29
N PRO A 350 -39.89 -9.31 34.49
CA PRO A 350 -40.97 -8.50 34.01
C PRO A 350 -42.02 -9.31 33.23
N GLU A 351 -43.26 -8.82 33.13
CA GLU A 351 -44.37 -9.49 32.42
C GLU A 351 -44.03 -9.92 30.99
N SER A 352 -43.14 -9.18 30.30
CA SER A 352 -42.67 -9.49 28.95
C SER A 352 -41.19 -9.20 28.82
N VAL A 353 -40.39 -10.22 28.52
CA VAL A 353 -38.97 -10.13 28.25
C VAL A 353 -38.74 -10.74 26.86
N LYS A 354 -38.68 -9.88 25.84
CA LYS A 354 -38.46 -10.31 24.45
C LYS A 354 -37.05 -9.98 24.01
N ILE A 355 -36.41 -10.91 23.30
CA ILE A 355 -35.11 -10.75 22.68
C ILE A 355 -35.17 -11.29 21.27
N ARG A 356 -34.33 -10.79 20.38
CA ARG A 356 -34.12 -11.34 19.05
C ARG A 356 -32.90 -12.25 19.03
N GLY A 357 -33.09 -13.54 18.68
CA GLY A 357 -32.00 -14.48 18.75
C GLY A 357 -32.32 -15.87 18.22
N ASN A 358 -31.34 -16.77 18.30
CA ASN A 358 -31.56 -18.19 17.99
C ASN A 358 -32.16 -18.91 19.21
N GLN A 359 -33.38 -19.39 19.07
CA GLN A 359 -34.16 -19.99 20.15
C GLN A 359 -33.44 -21.15 20.82
N SER A 360 -32.77 -22.03 20.04
CA SER A 360 -32.09 -23.20 20.58
C SER A 360 -30.86 -22.83 21.42
N LEU A 361 -30.15 -21.77 21.02
CA LEU A 361 -28.99 -21.28 21.77
C LEU A 361 -29.39 -20.56 23.04
N ILE A 362 -30.40 -19.71 23.00
CA ILE A 362 -30.90 -19.01 24.17
C ILE A 362 -31.49 -20.02 25.17
N TYR A 363 -32.25 -21.01 24.70
CA TYR A 363 -32.65 -22.12 25.54
C TYR A 363 -31.45 -22.80 26.19
N SER A 364 -30.40 -23.10 25.42
CA SER A 364 -29.17 -23.73 25.95
C SER A 364 -28.46 -22.87 27.00
N VAL A 365 -28.50 -21.52 26.92
CA VAL A 365 -27.94 -20.64 27.95
C VAL A 365 -28.60 -20.90 29.29
N PHE A 366 -29.93 -20.74 29.39
CA PHE A 366 -30.65 -20.87 30.63
C PHE A 366 -30.68 -22.32 31.12
N ARG A 367 -30.80 -23.30 30.23
CA ARG A 367 -30.79 -24.71 30.56
C ARG A 367 -29.43 -25.14 31.15
N ASN A 368 -28.30 -24.77 30.57
CA ASN A 368 -26.98 -25.10 31.11
C ASN A 368 -26.71 -24.46 32.48
N LEU A 369 -27.15 -23.20 32.67
CA LEU A 369 -27.05 -22.55 33.98
C LEU A 369 -27.88 -23.29 35.04
N THR A 370 -29.11 -23.67 34.69
CA THR A 370 -30.02 -24.42 35.58
C THR A 370 -29.45 -25.81 35.91
N ASP A 371 -29.00 -26.58 34.89
CA ASP A 371 -28.42 -27.89 35.07
C ASP A 371 -27.14 -27.84 35.97
N ASN A 372 -26.32 -26.79 35.78
CA ASN A 372 -25.15 -26.56 36.62
C ASN A 372 -25.54 -26.28 38.08
N ALA A 373 -26.53 -25.46 38.33
CA ALA A 373 -27.01 -25.19 39.69
C ALA A 373 -27.56 -26.47 40.36
N ILE A 374 -28.39 -27.23 39.63
CA ILE A 374 -28.93 -28.53 40.17
C ILE A 374 -27.79 -29.50 40.48
N ALA A 375 -26.75 -29.58 39.65
CA ALA A 375 -25.65 -30.52 39.81
C ALA A 375 -24.67 -30.12 40.92
N TYR A 376 -24.41 -28.82 41.10
CA TYR A 376 -23.28 -28.38 41.93
C TYR A 376 -23.62 -27.50 43.13
N ALA A 377 -24.77 -26.84 43.18
CA ALA A 377 -25.12 -25.93 44.27
C ALA A 377 -25.34 -26.70 45.59
N GLY A 378 -25.86 -27.93 45.53
CA GLY A 378 -26.17 -28.76 46.70
C GLY A 378 -27.67 -28.84 46.98
N GLN A 379 -28.06 -29.75 47.92
CA GLN A 379 -29.45 -29.95 48.28
C GLN A 379 -30.00 -28.77 49.11
N GLY A 380 -31.28 -28.46 48.92
CA GLY A 380 -31.96 -27.39 49.65
C GLY A 380 -31.63 -25.96 49.23
N THR A 381 -30.90 -25.80 48.09
CA THR A 381 -30.50 -24.51 47.59
C THR A 381 -31.59 -23.86 46.74
N THR A 382 -31.47 -22.56 46.54
CA THR A 382 -32.38 -21.74 45.72
C THR A 382 -31.67 -21.20 44.51
N ILE A 383 -32.27 -21.39 43.34
CA ILE A 383 -31.86 -20.72 42.08
C ILE A 383 -32.73 -19.45 41.96
N ALA A 384 -32.08 -18.32 41.66
CA ALA A 384 -32.78 -17.05 41.40
C ALA A 384 -32.43 -16.50 40.00
N LEU A 385 -33.43 -16.05 39.28
CA LEU A 385 -33.25 -15.37 38.00
C LEU A 385 -33.96 -14.03 38.01
N ASN A 386 -33.21 -12.97 37.77
CA ASN A 386 -33.73 -11.60 37.56
C ASN A 386 -33.43 -11.11 36.17
N ALA A 387 -34.26 -10.19 35.66
CA ALA A 387 -33.95 -9.45 34.43
C ALA A 387 -34.30 -7.96 34.64
N GLU A 388 -33.37 -7.11 34.22
CA GLU A 388 -33.47 -5.64 34.23
C GLU A 388 -33.39 -5.09 32.82
N ASP A 389 -34.24 -4.11 32.52
CA ASP A 389 -34.28 -3.44 31.22
C ASP A 389 -33.19 -2.33 31.17
N GLU A 390 -32.17 -2.51 30.36
CA GLU A 390 -31.12 -1.51 30.12
C GLU A 390 -31.28 -0.75 28.78
N GLY A 391 -32.50 -0.72 28.23
CA GLY A 391 -32.87 0.02 27.01
C GLY A 391 -32.73 -0.83 25.76
N ASP A 392 -31.52 -0.97 25.18
CA ASP A 392 -31.24 -1.76 23.97
C ASP A 392 -30.97 -3.25 24.23
N LYS A 393 -30.88 -3.61 25.51
CA LYS A 393 -30.56 -4.97 25.95
C LYS A 393 -31.24 -5.27 27.28
N TRP A 394 -31.38 -6.55 27.57
CA TRP A 394 -31.76 -7.06 28.86
C TRP A 394 -30.53 -7.50 29.63
N HIS A 395 -30.41 -7.10 30.92
CA HIS A 395 -29.41 -7.61 31.86
C HIS A 395 -30.07 -8.70 32.73
N PHE A 396 -29.46 -9.88 32.66
CA PHE A 396 -29.90 -11.06 33.44
C PHE A 396 -28.90 -11.34 34.57
N THR A 397 -29.42 -11.58 35.76
CA THR A 397 -28.67 -12.10 36.89
C THR A 397 -29.23 -13.46 37.22
N PHE A 398 -28.45 -14.52 36.93
CA PHE A 398 -28.76 -15.90 37.32
C PHE A 398 -27.86 -16.29 38.48
N SER A 399 -28.43 -16.74 39.61
CA SER A 399 -27.66 -17.07 40.82
C SER A 399 -28.17 -18.32 41.52
N ASP A 400 -27.26 -18.98 42.22
CA ASP A 400 -27.57 -20.00 43.24
C ASP A 400 -26.96 -19.57 44.57
N ASN A 401 -27.49 -20.14 45.68
CA ASN A 401 -26.98 -19.93 47.03
C ASN A 401 -26.24 -21.18 47.58
N GLY A 402 -25.57 -21.92 46.68
CA GLY A 402 -24.82 -23.12 47.01
C GLY A 402 -23.42 -22.88 47.58
N VAL A 403 -22.52 -23.81 47.32
CA VAL A 403 -21.16 -23.79 47.90
C VAL A 403 -20.19 -22.83 47.20
N GLY A 404 -20.54 -22.33 45.99
CA GLY A 404 -19.66 -21.49 45.18
C GLY A 404 -18.40 -22.23 44.69
N VAL A 405 -17.40 -21.44 44.22
CA VAL A 405 -16.16 -21.96 43.63
C VAL A 405 -14.97 -21.18 44.18
N PRO A 406 -13.80 -21.82 44.49
CA PRO A 406 -12.59 -21.07 44.84
C PRO A 406 -12.22 -20.01 43.79
N HIS A 407 -11.79 -18.83 44.24
CA HIS A 407 -11.58 -17.66 43.41
C HIS A 407 -10.66 -17.91 42.20
N GLU A 408 -9.63 -18.77 42.40
CA GLU A 408 -8.66 -19.14 41.34
C GLU A 408 -9.29 -19.87 40.15
N HIS A 409 -10.48 -20.44 40.30
CA HIS A 409 -11.19 -21.18 39.26
C HIS A 409 -12.21 -20.31 38.50
N LEU A 410 -12.64 -19.16 39.05
CA LEU A 410 -13.70 -18.33 38.45
C LEU A 410 -13.40 -17.92 37.02
N ALA A 411 -12.20 -17.42 36.77
CA ALA A 411 -11.78 -16.96 35.43
C ALA A 411 -11.79 -18.08 34.37
N ARG A 412 -11.68 -19.35 34.83
CA ARG A 412 -11.54 -20.53 33.98
C ARG A 412 -12.84 -21.30 33.77
N LEU A 413 -13.92 -20.96 34.47
CA LEU A 413 -15.19 -21.68 34.39
C LEU A 413 -15.77 -21.75 32.95
N PHE A 414 -15.47 -20.78 32.11
CA PHE A 414 -15.92 -20.73 30.71
C PHE A 414 -14.95 -21.43 29.74
N GLU A 415 -13.81 -21.98 30.22
CA GLU A 415 -12.90 -22.73 29.36
C GLU A 415 -13.54 -24.09 28.99
N ARG A 416 -13.35 -24.53 27.74
CA ARG A 416 -13.86 -25.83 27.26
C ARG A 416 -13.21 -26.98 28.02
N PHE A 417 -14.03 -27.95 28.46
CA PHE A 417 -13.62 -29.13 29.26
C PHE A 417 -13.05 -28.80 30.63
N TYR A 418 -13.14 -27.53 31.07
CA TYR A 418 -12.67 -27.17 32.39
C TYR A 418 -13.62 -27.65 33.48
N ARG A 419 -13.07 -28.13 34.58
CA ARG A 419 -13.80 -28.60 35.77
C ARG A 419 -12.98 -28.35 37.00
N VAL A 420 -13.61 -27.84 38.07
CA VAL A 420 -12.97 -27.60 39.37
C VAL A 420 -12.55 -28.90 40.01
N ASP A 421 -13.44 -29.93 40.02
CA ASP A 421 -13.17 -31.28 40.49
C ASP A 421 -13.55 -32.31 39.43
N LYS A 422 -12.52 -32.95 38.84
CA LYS A 422 -12.68 -33.97 37.78
C LYS A 422 -13.39 -35.22 38.26
N GLY A 423 -13.23 -35.58 39.55
CA GLY A 423 -13.81 -36.82 40.14
C GLY A 423 -15.30 -36.70 40.40
N ARG A 424 -15.71 -35.63 41.10
CA ARG A 424 -17.11 -35.32 41.44
C ARG A 424 -17.94 -35.03 40.20
N SER A 425 -17.40 -34.23 39.30
CA SER A 425 -18.12 -33.84 38.06
C SER A 425 -18.36 -35.03 37.11
N ARG A 426 -17.48 -36.06 37.09
CA ARG A 426 -17.72 -37.30 36.33
C ARG A 426 -18.90 -38.09 36.84
N LYS A 427 -19.08 -38.17 38.15
CA LYS A 427 -20.22 -38.86 38.79
C LYS A 427 -21.55 -38.17 38.53
N MET A 428 -21.52 -36.85 38.41
CA MET A 428 -22.70 -36.01 38.15
C MET A 428 -23.01 -35.84 36.65
N GLY A 429 -22.24 -36.46 35.73
CA GLY A 429 -22.52 -36.47 34.29
C GLY A 429 -22.11 -35.24 33.51
N GLY A 430 -21.47 -34.27 34.12
CA GLY A 430 -21.10 -33.01 33.47
C GLY A 430 -20.12 -33.22 32.31
N THR A 431 -20.27 -32.51 31.17
CA THR A 431 -19.40 -32.54 29.99
C THR A 431 -18.22 -31.58 30.11
N GLY A 432 -18.33 -30.52 30.89
CA GLY A 432 -17.40 -29.40 30.97
C GLY A 432 -17.48 -28.47 29.75
N LEU A 433 -18.55 -28.59 28.96
CA LEU A 433 -18.78 -27.75 27.78
C LEU A 433 -19.93 -26.76 28.00
N GLY A 434 -20.84 -27.03 28.94
CA GLY A 434 -22.06 -26.25 29.14
C GLY A 434 -21.79 -24.74 29.33
N LEU A 435 -20.89 -24.35 30.23
CA LEU A 435 -20.57 -22.94 30.47
C LEU A 435 -19.81 -22.29 29.28
N ALA A 436 -19.04 -23.04 28.53
CA ALA A 436 -18.43 -22.56 27.30
C ALA A 436 -19.49 -22.28 26.20
N ILE A 437 -20.54 -23.15 26.14
CA ILE A 437 -21.71 -22.91 25.26
C ILE A 437 -22.44 -21.64 25.71
N VAL A 438 -22.70 -21.47 27.02
CA VAL A 438 -23.32 -20.25 27.56
C VAL A 438 -22.57 -19.00 27.12
N LYS A 439 -21.25 -18.95 27.34
CA LYS A 439 -20.43 -17.80 26.99
C LYS A 439 -20.51 -17.50 25.49
N ASN A 440 -20.28 -18.49 24.64
CA ASN A 440 -20.27 -18.28 23.19
C ASN A 440 -21.66 -17.90 22.64
N ALA A 441 -22.72 -18.48 23.18
CA ALA A 441 -24.09 -18.11 22.82
C ALA A 441 -24.41 -16.66 23.19
N VAL A 442 -24.07 -16.22 24.41
CA VAL A 442 -24.24 -14.83 24.85
C VAL A 442 -23.45 -13.86 23.95
N LEU A 443 -22.19 -14.18 23.65
CA LEU A 443 -21.33 -13.37 22.76
C LEU A 443 -21.89 -13.30 21.34
N LEU A 444 -22.40 -14.41 20.79
CA LEU A 444 -23.04 -14.43 19.47
C LEU A 444 -24.26 -13.50 19.38
N HIS A 445 -25.01 -13.37 20.47
CA HIS A 445 -26.15 -12.46 20.61
C HIS A 445 -25.74 -11.02 20.98
N GLY A 446 -24.43 -10.69 20.86
CA GLY A 446 -23.90 -9.35 21.11
C GLY A 446 -23.94 -8.91 22.58
N GLY A 447 -24.07 -9.88 23.49
CA GLY A 447 -24.04 -9.67 24.92
C GLY A 447 -22.67 -9.84 25.57
N THR A 448 -22.63 -9.68 26.88
CA THR A 448 -21.46 -9.92 27.73
C THR A 448 -21.85 -10.87 28.86
N ILE A 449 -20.90 -11.65 29.40
CA ILE A 449 -21.14 -12.53 30.54
C ILE A 449 -19.95 -12.49 31.48
N SER A 450 -20.25 -12.48 32.79
CA SER A 450 -19.29 -12.62 33.88
C SER A 450 -19.82 -13.56 34.95
N VAL A 451 -18.91 -14.05 35.81
CA VAL A 451 -19.24 -14.92 36.94
C VAL A 451 -18.49 -14.47 38.18
N ARG A 452 -19.17 -14.49 39.31
CA ARG A 452 -18.59 -14.22 40.63
C ARG A 452 -19.22 -15.13 41.69
N ASN A 453 -18.58 -15.25 42.84
CA ASN A 453 -19.25 -15.84 44.00
C ASN A 453 -20.28 -14.86 44.55
N GLY A 454 -21.39 -15.38 45.01
CA GLY A 454 -22.42 -14.62 45.70
C GLY A 454 -22.02 -14.29 47.14
N ASP A 455 -22.48 -13.14 47.67
CA ASP A 455 -22.18 -12.70 49.05
C ASP A 455 -22.72 -13.66 50.09
N ASN A 456 -23.80 -14.38 49.79
CA ASN A 456 -24.44 -15.37 50.63
C ASN A 456 -24.07 -16.82 50.26
N GLY A 457 -23.00 -17.01 49.50
CA GLY A 457 -22.60 -18.27 48.91
C GLY A 457 -23.13 -18.47 47.49
N GLY A 458 -22.71 -19.58 46.84
CA GLY A 458 -23.09 -19.92 45.47
C GLY A 458 -22.42 -19.12 44.39
N LEU A 459 -22.89 -19.23 43.15
CA LEU A 459 -22.40 -18.50 41.96
C LEU A 459 -23.43 -17.51 41.47
N VAL A 460 -22.95 -16.40 40.98
CA VAL A 460 -23.75 -15.36 40.29
C VAL A 460 -23.19 -15.20 38.89
N PHE A 461 -24.03 -15.42 37.89
CA PHE A 461 -23.78 -15.18 36.48
C PHE A 461 -24.53 -13.92 36.08
N ASP A 462 -23.77 -12.87 35.71
CA ASP A 462 -24.32 -11.63 35.21
C ASP A 462 -24.07 -11.59 33.69
N PHE A 463 -25.15 -11.49 32.90
CA PHE A 463 -25.00 -11.44 31.42
C PHE A 463 -26.06 -10.58 30.77
N THR A 464 -25.75 -10.11 29.55
CA THR A 464 -26.66 -9.28 28.76
C THR A 464 -27.05 -9.96 27.45
N LEU A 465 -28.28 -9.70 26.98
CA LEU A 465 -28.75 -10.11 25.65
C LEU A 465 -29.39 -8.92 24.98
N LYS A 466 -29.09 -8.68 23.69
CA LYS A 466 -29.75 -7.61 22.92
C LYS A 466 -31.23 -7.92 22.68
N LYS A 467 -32.03 -6.86 22.65
CA LYS A 467 -33.46 -6.95 22.33
C LYS A 467 -33.71 -7.25 20.87
#